data_dfa6b60004e03385764532907b98e3b1
#
_entry.id   dfa6b60004e03385764532907b98e3b1
#
_cell.length_a   1.000
_cell.length_b   1.000
_cell.length_c   1.000
_cell.angle_alpha   90.00
_cell.angle_beta   90.00
_cell.angle_gamma   90.00
#
_symmetry.space_group_name_H-M   'P 1'
#
loop_
_entity.id
_entity.type
_entity.pdbx_description
1 polymer ?
#
loop_
_entity_poly.entity_id
_entity_poly.type
_entity_poly.pdbx_seq_one_letter_code
_entity_poly.pdbx_strand_id
1 'polypeptide(L)'
;LYELANISNSDIKLLINSFNTLADDFDIIIIDTSAGISKNVTSFITSSNETIVITTPEPGALADAYAIIKISREFCDKIHVVVNKADNYKEANRTMEKLSRSAKKFLNMQLNYLGFVLEDETVHKANMEQVAFFVNYPNSLASKCLMDIGRKLVYGEPLLPKTNVTLNNWFTRLESILKAN
;
A
#
# COMPACT_ATOMS: atom_id res chain seq x y z
N LEU A 1 18.32 7.89 4.21
CA LEU A 1 17.69 6.71 4.90
C LEU A 1 18.28 6.50 6.32
N TYR A 2 19.53 6.89 6.58
CA TYR A 2 20.14 6.86 7.92
C TYR A 2 19.60 7.98 8.84
N GLU A 3 19.05 9.04 8.28
CA GLU A 3 18.54 10.18 9.04
C GLU A 3 17.20 9.89 9.76
N LEU A 4 16.35 9.03 9.20
CA LEU A 4 15.08 8.64 9.84
C LEU A 4 15.25 7.79 11.12
N ALA A 5 16.41 7.17 11.30
CA ALA A 5 16.72 6.39 12.51
C ALA A 5 17.08 7.27 13.73
N ASN A 6 17.34 8.57 13.53
CA ASN A 6 17.79 9.53 14.55
C ASN A 6 16.91 10.80 14.60
N ILE A 7 15.61 10.68 14.30
CA ILE A 7 14.69 11.82 14.40
C ILE A 7 14.58 12.22 15.87
N SER A 8 14.88 13.48 16.18
CA SER A 8 14.72 14.01 17.52
C SER A 8 13.23 14.11 17.92
N ASN A 9 12.95 14.13 19.23
CA ASN A 9 11.58 14.33 19.71
C ASN A 9 10.94 15.66 19.23
N SER A 10 11.74 16.67 18.92
CA SER A 10 11.30 17.93 18.34
C SER A 10 10.88 17.75 16.87
N ASP A 11 11.64 16.97 16.08
CA ASP A 11 11.33 16.72 14.68
C ASP A 11 10.09 15.84 14.52
N ILE A 12 9.91 14.86 15.43
CA ILE A 12 8.67 14.07 15.51
C ILE A 12 7.45 14.98 15.76
N LYS A 13 7.54 15.95 16.68
CA LYS A 13 6.46 16.91 16.93
C LYS A 13 6.17 17.80 15.72
N LEU A 14 7.20 18.26 15.04
CA LEU A 14 7.05 19.04 13.80
C LEU A 14 6.37 18.20 12.71
N LEU A 15 6.79 16.96 12.56
CA LEU A 15 6.18 16.02 11.61
C LEU A 15 4.69 15.81 11.94
N ILE A 16 4.36 15.54 13.20
CA ILE A 16 2.98 15.37 13.68
C ILE A 16 2.14 16.60 13.36
N ASN A 17 2.63 17.79 13.67
CA ASN A 17 1.91 19.04 13.41
C ASN A 17 1.68 19.27 11.90
N SER A 18 2.68 18.98 11.08
CA SER A 18 2.56 19.08 9.62
C SER A 18 1.50 18.12 9.07
N PHE A 19 1.46 16.89 9.57
CA PHE A 19 0.44 15.92 9.15
C PHE A 19 -0.97 16.27 9.68
N ASN A 20 -1.09 16.84 10.87
CA ASN A 20 -2.39 17.29 11.36
C ASN A 20 -2.99 18.38 10.46
N THR A 21 -2.16 19.28 9.93
CA THR A 21 -2.59 20.28 8.95
C THR A 21 -3.03 19.61 7.65
N LEU A 22 -2.31 18.58 7.17
CA LEU A 22 -2.68 17.82 5.97
C LEU A 22 -3.99 17.03 6.14
N ALA A 23 -4.29 16.57 7.36
CA ALA A 23 -5.50 15.80 7.61
C ALA A 23 -6.79 16.57 7.43
N ASP A 24 -6.75 17.86 7.65
CA ASP A 24 -7.92 18.73 7.45
C ASP A 24 -8.17 18.99 5.96
N ASP A 25 -7.14 18.86 5.13
CA ASP A 25 -7.20 19.16 3.70
C ASP A 25 -7.41 17.93 2.80
N PHE A 26 -7.15 16.70 3.29
CA PHE A 26 -7.18 15.48 2.48
C PHE A 26 -8.02 14.36 3.09
N ASP A 27 -8.85 13.74 2.25
CA ASP A 27 -9.67 12.56 2.64
C ASP A 27 -8.84 11.28 2.73
N ILE A 28 -7.76 11.17 1.94
CA ILE A 28 -6.90 10.00 1.83
C ILE A 28 -5.44 10.42 1.81
N ILE A 29 -4.63 9.79 2.65
CA ILE A 29 -3.17 9.94 2.65
C ILE A 29 -2.55 8.60 2.27
N ILE A 30 -1.76 8.58 1.20
CA ILE A 30 -1.03 7.40 0.73
C ILE A 30 0.43 7.55 1.14
N ILE A 31 0.94 6.55 1.86
CA ILE A 31 2.35 6.49 2.26
C ILE A 31 3.05 5.49 1.35
N ASP A 32 3.92 6.00 0.47
CA ASP A 32 4.78 5.17 -0.36
C ASP A 32 5.98 4.67 0.46
N THR A 33 6.18 3.36 0.48
CA THR A 33 7.25 2.71 1.25
C THR A 33 8.22 2.00 0.32
N SER A 34 9.45 1.81 0.79
CA SER A 34 10.39 0.92 0.10
C SER A 34 9.91 -0.53 0.12
N ALA A 35 10.42 -1.34 -0.81
CA ALA A 35 10.16 -2.78 -0.82
C ALA A 35 10.79 -3.48 0.40
N GLY A 36 10.21 -4.62 0.78
CA GLY A 36 10.72 -5.48 1.85
C GLY A 36 10.07 -5.23 3.22
N ILE A 37 10.64 -5.85 4.25
CA ILE A 37 10.10 -5.89 5.62
C ILE A 37 11.02 -5.19 6.62
N SER A 38 11.63 -4.07 6.22
CA SER A 38 12.45 -3.28 7.13
C SER A 38 11.64 -2.72 8.30
N LYS A 39 12.32 -2.32 9.39
CA LYS A 39 11.66 -1.69 10.54
C LYS A 39 10.81 -0.48 10.14
N ASN A 40 11.29 0.34 9.21
CA ASN A 40 10.56 1.52 8.74
C ASN A 40 9.25 1.12 8.05
N VAL A 41 9.31 0.13 7.14
CA VAL A 41 8.11 -0.38 6.45
C VAL A 41 7.10 -0.94 7.46
N THR A 42 7.56 -1.78 8.40
CA THR A 42 6.67 -2.32 9.44
C THR A 42 6.09 -1.24 10.33
N SER A 43 6.84 -0.19 10.69
CA SER A 43 6.33 0.94 11.48
C SER A 43 5.20 1.69 10.74
N PHE A 44 5.33 1.92 9.44
CA PHE A 44 4.25 2.52 8.65
C PHE A 44 3.03 1.61 8.54
N ILE A 45 3.24 0.31 8.29
CA ILE A 45 2.15 -0.67 8.24
C ILE A 45 1.37 -0.68 9.56
N THR A 46 2.08 -0.76 10.70
CA THR A 46 1.45 -0.83 12.03
C THR A 46 0.70 0.43 12.42
N SER A 47 1.04 1.55 11.79
CA SER A 47 0.42 2.85 12.05
C SER A 47 -0.73 3.15 11.08
N SER A 48 -0.81 2.46 9.95
CA SER A 48 -1.80 2.71 8.89
C SER A 48 -3.15 2.05 9.18
N ASN A 49 -4.22 2.61 8.62
CA ASN A 49 -5.56 2.04 8.72
C ASN A 49 -5.73 0.82 7.79
N GLU A 50 -5.17 0.93 6.60
CA GLU A 50 -5.25 -0.07 5.54
C GLU A 50 -3.88 -0.23 4.89
N THR A 51 -3.59 -1.42 4.41
CA THR A 51 -2.34 -1.72 3.69
C THR A 51 -2.66 -2.16 2.27
N ILE A 52 -1.97 -1.56 1.30
CA ILE A 52 -2.01 -2.00 -0.10
C ILE A 52 -0.72 -2.75 -0.40
N VAL A 53 -0.81 -4.04 -0.66
CA VAL A 53 0.32 -4.89 -1.06
C VAL A 53 0.34 -4.98 -2.57
N ILE A 54 1.44 -4.53 -3.18
CA ILE A 54 1.66 -4.63 -4.61
C ILE A 54 2.61 -5.80 -4.87
N THR A 55 2.22 -6.71 -5.74
CA THR A 55 3.02 -7.88 -6.13
C THR A 55 3.02 -8.04 -7.64
N THR A 56 3.90 -8.90 -8.16
CA THR A 56 3.94 -9.31 -9.57
C THR A 56 3.66 -10.80 -9.68
N PRO A 57 3.43 -11.35 -10.90
CA PRO A 57 3.28 -12.80 -11.11
C PRO A 57 4.51 -13.63 -10.75
N GLU A 58 5.66 -13.00 -10.56
CA GLU A 58 6.92 -13.66 -10.24
C GLU A 58 6.87 -14.39 -8.89
N PRO A 59 7.41 -15.63 -8.80
CA PRO A 59 7.36 -16.41 -7.57
C PRO A 59 8.02 -15.72 -6.37
N GLY A 60 9.13 -15.00 -6.59
CA GLY A 60 9.82 -14.23 -5.54
C GLY A 60 8.94 -13.12 -4.98
N ALA A 61 8.33 -12.32 -5.85
CA ALA A 61 7.44 -11.24 -5.45
C ALA A 61 6.19 -11.75 -4.69
N LEU A 62 5.67 -12.92 -5.05
CA LEU A 62 4.58 -13.57 -4.32
C LEU A 62 4.99 -13.99 -2.90
N ALA A 63 6.21 -14.51 -2.73
CA ALA A 63 6.73 -14.88 -1.42
C ALA A 63 6.92 -13.64 -0.54
N ASP A 64 7.45 -12.55 -1.09
CA ASP A 64 7.63 -11.28 -0.39
C ASP A 64 6.27 -10.66 -0.02
N ALA A 65 5.31 -10.66 -0.94
CA ALA A 65 3.95 -10.21 -0.66
C ALA A 65 3.30 -11.01 0.46
N TYR A 66 3.46 -12.33 0.46
CA TYR A 66 2.95 -13.18 1.54
C TYR A 66 3.60 -12.86 2.89
N ALA A 67 4.90 -12.58 2.92
CA ALA A 67 5.61 -12.18 4.15
C ALA A 67 5.09 -10.85 4.70
N ILE A 68 4.86 -9.85 3.83
CA ILE A 68 4.24 -8.58 4.22
C ILE A 68 2.81 -8.79 4.75
N ILE A 69 1.98 -9.57 4.05
CA ILE A 69 0.60 -9.87 4.49
C ILE A 69 0.62 -10.53 5.88
N LYS A 70 1.54 -11.47 6.10
CA LYS A 70 1.68 -12.15 7.40
C LYS A 70 1.99 -11.18 8.54
N ILE A 71 2.81 -10.17 8.30
CA ILE A 71 3.13 -9.13 9.29
C ILE A 71 1.95 -8.18 9.43
N SER A 72 1.40 -7.69 8.32
CA SER A 72 0.33 -6.68 8.32
C SER A 72 -0.94 -7.15 9.04
N ARG A 73 -1.26 -8.44 9.00
CA ARG A 73 -2.46 -9.00 9.64
C ARG A 73 -2.55 -8.75 11.15
N GLU A 74 -1.42 -8.52 11.80
CA GLU A 74 -1.37 -8.28 13.25
C GLU A 74 -1.80 -6.85 13.61
N PHE A 75 -1.80 -5.96 12.61
CA PHE A 75 -1.99 -4.52 12.81
C PHE A 75 -3.09 -3.91 11.96
N CYS A 76 -3.43 -4.56 10.84
CA CYS A 76 -4.42 -4.07 9.88
C CYS A 76 -5.47 -5.14 9.63
N ASP A 77 -6.74 -4.78 9.82
CA ASP A 77 -7.87 -5.68 9.52
C ASP A 77 -8.13 -5.79 8.01
N LYS A 78 -7.71 -4.80 7.23
CA LYS A 78 -7.98 -4.71 5.82
C LYS A 78 -6.69 -4.62 5.00
N ILE A 79 -6.40 -5.71 4.30
CA ILE A 79 -5.26 -5.80 3.40
C ILE A 79 -5.76 -5.92 1.97
N HIS A 80 -5.38 -4.94 1.18
CA HIS A 80 -5.65 -4.88 -0.25
C HIS A 80 -4.48 -5.46 -1.04
N VAL A 81 -4.79 -6.03 -2.20
CA VAL A 81 -3.77 -6.55 -3.11
C VAL A 81 -3.97 -5.99 -4.51
N VAL A 82 -2.88 -5.57 -5.11
CA VAL A 82 -2.78 -5.20 -6.53
C VAL A 82 -1.73 -6.11 -7.18
N VAL A 83 -2.09 -6.75 -8.29
CA VAL A 83 -1.14 -7.51 -9.10
C VAL A 83 -0.64 -6.60 -10.21
N ASN A 84 0.64 -6.23 -10.15
CA ASN A 84 1.30 -5.36 -11.13
C ASN A 84 2.06 -6.19 -12.18
N LYS A 85 2.28 -5.61 -13.34
CA LYS A 85 3.06 -6.20 -14.44
C LYS A 85 2.54 -7.58 -14.87
N ALA A 86 1.23 -7.76 -14.94
CA ALA A 86 0.66 -8.98 -15.48
C ALA A 86 0.57 -8.89 -16.99
N ASP A 87 0.93 -9.98 -17.69
CA ASP A 87 0.82 -10.06 -19.16
C ASP A 87 -0.64 -9.98 -19.62
N ASN A 88 -1.55 -10.53 -18.82
CA ASN A 88 -2.97 -10.56 -19.12
C ASN A 88 -3.82 -10.80 -17.86
N TYR A 89 -5.14 -10.61 -18.02
CA TYR A 89 -6.13 -10.83 -16.98
C TYR A 89 -6.09 -12.22 -16.33
N LYS A 90 -5.85 -13.28 -17.12
CA LYS A 90 -5.81 -14.65 -16.58
C LYS A 90 -4.63 -14.84 -15.65
N GLU A 91 -3.48 -14.28 -16.00
CA GLU A 91 -2.29 -14.33 -15.17
C GLU A 91 -2.48 -13.55 -13.86
N ALA A 92 -3.00 -12.33 -13.96
CA ALA A 92 -3.31 -11.53 -12.78
C ALA A 92 -4.23 -12.26 -11.80
N ASN A 93 -5.30 -12.87 -12.29
CA ASN A 93 -6.24 -13.63 -11.46
C ASN A 93 -5.61 -14.89 -10.86
N ARG A 94 -4.83 -15.66 -11.62
CA ARG A 94 -4.11 -16.83 -11.09
C ARG A 94 -3.14 -16.43 -9.98
N THR A 95 -2.46 -15.31 -10.14
CA THR A 95 -1.54 -14.74 -9.14
C THR A 95 -2.29 -14.41 -7.84
N MET A 96 -3.38 -13.68 -7.96
CA MET A 96 -4.24 -13.35 -6.81
C MET A 96 -4.83 -14.59 -6.14
N GLU A 97 -5.29 -15.58 -6.91
CA GLU A 97 -5.81 -16.84 -6.37
C GLU A 97 -4.75 -17.60 -5.56
N LYS A 98 -3.51 -17.69 -6.05
CA LYS A 98 -2.41 -18.35 -5.31
C LYS A 98 -2.19 -17.66 -3.97
N LEU A 99 -2.10 -16.34 -3.96
CA LEU A 99 -1.87 -15.55 -2.75
C LEU A 99 -3.05 -15.67 -1.78
N SER A 100 -4.28 -15.56 -2.27
CA SER A 100 -5.50 -15.72 -1.47
C SER A 100 -5.63 -17.10 -0.84
N ARG A 101 -5.34 -18.16 -1.59
CA ARG A 101 -5.35 -19.53 -1.04
C ARG A 101 -4.33 -19.70 0.09
N SER A 102 -3.12 -19.15 -0.08
CA SER A 102 -2.08 -19.19 0.95
C SER A 102 -2.48 -18.40 2.18
N ALA A 103 -3.00 -17.18 2.01
CA ALA A 103 -3.48 -16.35 3.10
C ALA A 103 -4.65 -17.02 3.86
N LYS A 104 -5.62 -17.57 3.15
CA LYS A 104 -6.74 -18.31 3.75
C LYS A 104 -6.26 -19.55 4.51
N LYS A 105 -5.40 -20.37 3.90
CA LYS A 105 -4.94 -21.64 4.47
C LYS A 105 -4.08 -21.47 5.71
N PHE A 106 -3.12 -20.54 5.68
CA PHE A 106 -2.08 -20.45 6.71
C PHE A 106 -2.28 -19.26 7.66
N LEU A 107 -3.01 -18.23 7.24
CA LEU A 107 -3.25 -17.04 8.05
C LEU A 107 -4.71 -16.88 8.47
N ASN A 108 -5.61 -17.76 7.97
CA ASN A 108 -7.06 -17.65 8.15
C ASN A 108 -7.61 -16.24 7.80
N MET A 109 -7.11 -15.66 6.73
CA MET A 109 -7.38 -14.29 6.33
C MET A 109 -7.93 -14.23 4.92
N GLN A 110 -8.86 -13.30 4.68
CA GLN A 110 -9.32 -12.93 3.36
C GLN A 110 -8.59 -11.65 2.91
N LEU A 111 -8.14 -11.65 1.66
CA LEU A 111 -7.49 -10.51 1.03
C LEU A 111 -8.50 -9.79 0.15
N ASN A 112 -8.42 -8.47 0.11
CA ASN A 112 -9.23 -7.65 -0.76
C ASN A 112 -8.51 -7.39 -2.09
N TYR A 113 -9.02 -7.94 -3.18
CA TYR A 113 -8.44 -7.74 -4.52
C TYR A 113 -8.90 -6.41 -5.12
N LEU A 114 -8.04 -5.40 -5.10
CA LEU A 114 -8.33 -4.11 -5.76
C LEU A 114 -8.28 -4.22 -7.27
N GLY A 115 -7.34 -4.99 -7.81
CA GLY A 115 -7.21 -5.15 -9.26
C GLY A 115 -5.79 -5.47 -9.68
N PHE A 116 -5.50 -5.19 -10.93
CA PHE A 116 -4.21 -5.45 -11.55
C PHE A 116 -3.81 -4.31 -12.46
N VAL A 117 -2.53 -4.21 -12.76
CA VAL A 117 -1.97 -3.35 -13.79
C VAL A 117 -1.27 -4.24 -14.79
N LEU A 118 -1.65 -4.11 -16.07
CA LEU A 118 -1.01 -4.86 -17.16
C LEU A 118 0.38 -4.31 -17.44
N GLU A 119 1.28 -5.20 -17.90
CA GLU A 119 2.55 -4.76 -18.47
C GLU A 119 2.25 -3.88 -19.70
N ASP A 120 2.88 -2.71 -19.75
CA ASP A 120 2.57 -1.69 -20.75
C ASP A 120 3.84 -0.88 -21.07
N GLU A 121 4.26 -0.89 -22.30
CA GLU A 121 5.45 -0.17 -22.77
C GLU A 121 5.35 1.34 -22.53
N THR A 122 4.14 1.89 -22.46
CA THR A 122 3.94 3.31 -22.16
C THR A 122 4.41 3.68 -20.76
N VAL A 123 4.37 2.75 -19.80
CA VAL A 123 4.90 2.96 -18.43
C VAL A 123 6.42 3.08 -18.50
N HIS A 124 7.09 2.19 -19.28
CA HIS A 124 8.54 2.29 -19.46
C HIS A 124 8.94 3.61 -20.13
N LYS A 125 8.21 4.00 -21.19
CA LYS A 125 8.43 5.26 -21.87
C LYS A 125 8.28 6.46 -20.94
N ALA A 126 7.21 6.52 -20.17
CA ALA A 126 6.96 7.60 -19.19
C ALA A 126 8.07 7.69 -18.13
N ASN A 127 8.57 6.54 -17.67
CA ASN A 127 9.69 6.50 -16.72
C ASN A 127 10.97 7.08 -17.33
N MET A 128 11.26 6.77 -18.60
CA MET A 128 12.43 7.36 -19.30
C MET A 128 12.26 8.87 -19.50
N GLU A 129 11.04 9.34 -19.69
CA GLU A 129 10.70 10.77 -19.80
C GLU A 129 10.58 11.47 -18.44
N GLN A 130 10.69 10.72 -17.34
CA GLN A 130 10.51 11.21 -15.96
C GLN A 130 9.15 11.89 -15.73
N VAL A 131 8.09 11.34 -16.33
CA VAL A 131 6.72 11.83 -16.20
C VAL A 131 5.79 10.75 -15.65
N ALA A 132 4.70 11.18 -15.03
CA ALA A 132 3.69 10.24 -14.54
C ALA A 132 2.89 9.65 -15.72
N PHE A 133 2.98 8.32 -15.93
CA PHE A 133 2.32 7.66 -17.04
C PHE A 133 0.80 7.89 -17.05
N PHE A 134 0.18 7.91 -15.88
CA PHE A 134 -1.25 8.11 -15.73
C PHE A 134 -1.71 9.47 -16.26
N VAL A 135 -0.89 10.50 -16.11
CA VAL A 135 -1.18 11.87 -16.57
C VAL A 135 -0.88 12.01 -18.07
N ASN A 136 0.29 11.53 -18.50
CA ASN A 136 0.76 11.73 -19.88
C ASN A 136 0.17 10.73 -20.86
N TYR A 137 -0.19 9.53 -20.40
CA TYR A 137 -0.75 8.44 -21.22
C TYR A 137 -2.07 7.92 -20.66
N PRO A 138 -3.12 8.77 -20.49
CA PRO A 138 -4.36 8.40 -19.77
C PRO A 138 -5.16 7.29 -20.47
N ASN A 139 -4.95 7.09 -21.78
CA ASN A 139 -5.63 6.07 -22.57
C ASN A 139 -4.88 4.73 -22.63
N SER A 140 -3.70 4.62 -22.02
CA SER A 140 -2.93 3.38 -21.97
C SER A 140 -3.66 2.29 -21.16
N LEU A 141 -3.30 1.03 -21.40
CA LEU A 141 -3.91 -0.08 -20.64
C LEU A 141 -3.58 0.01 -19.14
N ALA A 142 -2.33 0.33 -18.82
CA ALA A 142 -1.91 0.53 -17.43
C ALA A 142 -2.70 1.66 -16.75
N SER A 143 -2.93 2.78 -17.43
CA SER A 143 -3.70 3.92 -16.89
C SER A 143 -5.17 3.55 -16.63
N LYS A 144 -5.80 2.80 -17.53
CA LYS A 144 -7.16 2.29 -17.34
C LYS A 144 -7.25 1.35 -16.16
N CYS A 145 -6.29 0.42 -16.02
CA CYS A 145 -6.22 -0.46 -14.86
C CYS A 145 -6.07 0.33 -13.55
N LEU A 146 -5.18 1.33 -13.53
CA LEU A 146 -4.98 2.18 -12.34
C LEU A 146 -6.23 2.99 -11.99
N MET A 147 -6.96 3.49 -13.00
CA MET A 147 -8.25 4.16 -12.79
C MET A 147 -9.26 3.25 -12.11
N ASP A 148 -9.36 1.98 -12.55
CA ASP A 148 -10.28 1.00 -11.96
C ASP A 148 -9.90 0.65 -10.51
N ILE A 149 -8.59 0.53 -10.23
CA ILE A 149 -8.07 0.36 -8.87
C ILE A 149 -8.45 1.55 -7.99
N GLY A 150 -8.22 2.77 -8.47
CA GLY A 150 -8.56 4.00 -7.75
C GLY A 150 -10.07 4.10 -7.45
N ARG A 151 -10.91 3.78 -8.43
CA ARG A 151 -12.37 3.76 -8.23
C ARG A 151 -12.79 2.74 -7.18
N LYS A 152 -12.23 1.54 -7.20
CA LYS A 152 -12.53 0.52 -6.18
C LYS A 152 -12.04 0.93 -4.80
N LEU A 153 -10.88 1.58 -4.71
CA LEU A 153 -10.34 2.06 -3.44
C LEU A 153 -11.22 3.15 -2.83
N VAL A 154 -11.70 4.09 -3.65
CA VAL A 154 -12.46 5.27 -3.19
C VAL A 154 -13.95 4.97 -3.02
N TYR A 155 -14.54 4.22 -3.95
CA TYR A 155 -15.99 4.04 -4.03
C TYR A 155 -16.46 2.58 -3.87
N GLY A 156 -15.56 1.61 -3.90
CA GLY A 156 -15.89 0.19 -3.77
C GLY A 156 -16.16 -0.21 -2.34
N GLU A 157 -17.30 -0.86 -2.12
CA GLU A 157 -17.96 -1.30 -0.90
C GLU A 157 -17.78 -0.40 0.33
N PRO A 158 -18.86 0.04 0.99
CA PRO A 158 -18.78 1.08 2.01
C PRO A 158 -17.66 0.72 2.99
N LEU A 159 -16.67 1.58 3.05
CA LEU A 159 -15.76 1.63 4.18
C LEU A 159 -16.66 1.53 5.41
N LEU A 160 -16.49 0.47 6.21
CA LEU A 160 -17.17 0.39 7.49
C LEU A 160 -17.08 1.76 8.15
N PRO A 161 -18.15 2.26 8.79
CA PRO A 161 -18.21 3.61 9.29
C PRO A 161 -16.90 3.90 9.99
N LYS A 162 -16.23 4.97 9.58
CA LYS A 162 -14.95 5.43 10.11
C LYS A 162 -15.01 5.28 11.63
N THR A 163 -14.52 4.19 12.17
CA THR A 163 -14.12 4.20 13.56
C THR A 163 -13.08 5.30 13.60
N ASN A 164 -13.34 6.34 14.38
CA ASN A 164 -12.52 7.53 14.48
C ASN A 164 -11.07 7.16 14.87
N VAL A 165 -10.35 6.58 13.93
CA VAL A 165 -8.90 6.48 13.99
C VAL A 165 -8.41 7.84 13.52
N THR A 166 -8.47 8.79 14.43
CA THR A 166 -7.89 10.10 14.22
C THR A 166 -6.42 9.93 13.91
N LEU A 167 -5.88 10.75 13.05
CA LEU A 167 -4.43 10.85 12.78
C LEU A 167 -3.63 10.90 14.09
N ASN A 168 -4.16 11.47 15.15
CA ASN A 168 -3.60 11.43 16.50
C ASN A 168 -3.31 9.99 16.97
N ASN A 169 -4.18 9.02 16.71
CA ASN A 169 -3.95 7.61 17.06
C ASN A 169 -2.85 6.97 16.21
N TRP A 170 -2.77 7.34 14.93
CA TRP A 170 -1.70 6.88 14.05
C TRP A 170 -0.34 7.38 14.53
N PHE A 171 -0.23 8.67 14.86
CA PHE A 171 1.00 9.26 15.38
C PHE A 171 1.40 8.70 16.73
N THR A 172 0.45 8.50 17.65
CA THR A 172 0.73 7.89 18.94
C THR A 172 1.31 6.49 18.78
N ARG A 173 0.79 5.71 17.82
CA ARG A 173 1.34 4.39 17.48
C ARG A 173 2.74 4.50 16.87
N LEU A 174 2.93 5.38 15.89
CA LEU A 174 4.23 5.60 15.25
C LEU A 174 5.27 6.07 16.27
N GLU A 175 4.93 7.03 17.12
CA GLU A 175 5.79 7.55 18.18
C GLU A 175 6.18 6.45 19.19
N SER A 176 5.22 5.62 19.61
CA SER A 176 5.50 4.51 20.54
C SER A 176 6.47 3.49 19.94
N ILE A 177 6.38 3.22 18.65
CA ILE A 177 7.25 2.29 17.94
C ILE A 177 8.66 2.88 17.76
N LEU A 178 8.77 4.17 17.42
CA LEU A 178 10.04 4.85 17.24
C LEU A 178 10.79 5.07 18.57
N LYS A 179 10.08 5.25 19.69
CA LYS A 179 10.67 5.40 21.03
C LYS A 179 11.03 4.08 21.71
N ALA A 180 10.48 2.96 21.28
CA ALA A 180 10.76 1.62 21.84
C ALA A 180 12.09 1.01 21.33
N ASN A 181 12.90 1.77 20.60
CA ASN A 181 14.22 1.45 20.05
C ASN A 181 15.24 2.49 20.50
#